data_c02f0786bd149f5b29ef07f81dced1e1
#
_entry.id   c02f0786bd149f5b29ef07f81dced1e1
#
_cell.length_a   1.000
_cell.length_b   1.000
_cell.length_c   1.000
_cell.angle_alpha   90.00
_cell.angle_beta   90.00
_cell.angle_gamma   90.00
#
_symmetry.space_group_name_H-M   'P 1'
#
loop_
_entity.id
_entity.type
_entity.pdbx_description
1 polymer ?
#
loop_
_entity_poly.entity_id
_entity_poly.type
_entity_poly.pdbx_seq_one_letter_code
_entity_poly.pdbx_strand_id
1 'polypeptide(L)'
;MSVMTDADARFDRTIERWFRERMALYPEYATFLGMHEHDAELRSGSREQIEREIDHLRASVAEMEPFGGDQLSAERALDRDLVIHESQLDLFRLTELRPWARSTDAAEHIGSALFPLFTRDFAPLDERLASMAGRLEAAPRYLAETRERLTDPVRLWVEIDLESTGSLPGFLDTIVAAARTESRDEGLGMRLERAVGGVKTALVEHAAWLRGDALPRAEDGWAAGPAHFERLVELRELEASGDEILAVGEEMLADSKAAREAVCAEIDPTLSPAEVGDLVKNNHPETFAQALDDYRSGMDRARRFVAEHDLATLPDEDHLVVIETPSFIRHLIPFAAYYEPAKFDKVPLGVYIVTPPQTPAMMREHNYASISNTGIHEAYPGHHLQLSAAITNPSLVRLFSFSPEFAEGWAFYCERMMKEQGFDDTPTNWYVVHTDAIWRATRIVLDVKLHRGQIGFDEAVDFLIAQTGFERPAALAEVKRYTSTPTYQLSYLYGRHMIERLKGEVVARMGPAFNLKFFHDTLLYGGTMPVSYARRLFDARFSPDT
;
A
#
# COMPACT_ATOMS: atom_id res chain seq x y z
N MET A 1 19.97 29.58 4.03
CA MET A 1 18.84 29.38 4.98
C MET A 1 17.90 30.57 4.78
N SER A 2 16.73 30.36 4.18
CA SER A 2 15.67 31.39 4.09
C SER A 2 15.25 31.78 5.52
N VAL A 3 15.08 33.09 5.77
CA VAL A 3 14.60 33.57 7.08
C VAL A 3 13.15 33.13 7.24
N MET A 4 12.85 32.37 8.29
CA MET A 4 11.50 31.92 8.61
C MET A 4 10.59 33.13 8.83
N THR A 5 9.49 33.21 8.09
CA THR A 5 8.51 34.31 8.21
C THR A 5 7.56 34.08 9.40
N ASP A 6 6.85 35.14 9.84
CA ASP A 6 5.78 34.97 10.84
C ASP A 6 4.65 34.07 10.34
N ALA A 7 4.40 34.07 9.03
CA ALA A 7 3.42 33.19 8.40
C ALA A 7 3.87 31.72 8.46
N ASP A 8 5.14 31.44 8.17
CA ASP A 8 5.72 30.11 8.29
C ASP A 8 5.61 29.57 9.71
N ALA A 9 6.00 30.39 10.71
CA ALA A 9 5.92 29.98 12.12
C ALA A 9 4.48 29.75 12.61
N ARG A 10 3.50 30.50 12.09
CA ARG A 10 2.08 30.29 12.37
C ARG A 10 1.58 29.01 11.72
N PHE A 11 1.97 28.76 10.46
CA PHE A 11 1.65 27.55 9.72
C PHE A 11 2.17 26.31 10.46
N ASP A 12 3.45 26.28 10.86
CA ASP A 12 4.06 25.16 11.57
C ASP A 12 3.28 24.78 12.84
N ARG A 13 2.90 25.79 13.67
CA ARG A 13 2.07 25.54 14.86
C ARG A 13 0.68 24.99 14.53
N THR A 14 0.10 25.41 13.42
CA THR A 14 -1.18 24.88 12.95
C THR A 14 -1.05 23.43 12.52
N ILE A 15 0.01 23.08 11.79
CA ILE A 15 0.30 21.70 11.36
C ILE A 15 0.58 20.78 12.56
N GLU A 16 1.33 21.22 13.57
CA GLU A 16 1.58 20.41 14.79
C GLU A 16 0.28 20.09 15.55
N ARG A 17 -0.66 21.05 15.62
CA ARG A 17 -1.97 20.81 16.21
C ARG A 17 -2.80 19.87 15.36
N TRP A 18 -2.94 20.16 14.07
CA TRP A 18 -3.65 19.35 13.09
C TRP A 18 -3.19 17.88 13.11
N PHE A 19 -1.90 17.66 13.13
CA PHE A 19 -1.31 16.31 13.16
C PHE A 19 -1.69 15.56 14.45
N ARG A 20 -1.60 16.20 15.62
CA ARG A 20 -1.99 15.57 16.89
C ARG A 20 -3.47 15.25 16.97
N GLU A 21 -4.33 16.15 16.51
CA GLU A 21 -5.77 15.94 16.47
C GLU A 21 -6.14 14.79 15.54
N ARG A 22 -5.46 14.68 14.39
CA ARG A 22 -5.65 13.59 13.44
C ARG A 22 -5.17 12.25 14.01
N MET A 23 -4.04 12.20 14.69
CA MET A 23 -3.55 10.96 15.34
C MET A 23 -4.51 10.48 16.44
N ALA A 24 -5.12 11.38 17.19
CA ALA A 24 -6.15 11.03 18.17
C ALA A 24 -7.46 10.48 17.54
N LEU A 25 -7.78 10.86 16.30
CA LEU A 25 -8.93 10.30 15.56
C LEU A 25 -8.62 8.92 14.95
N TYR A 26 -7.34 8.65 14.65
CA TYR A 26 -6.88 7.43 13.99
C TYR A 26 -5.77 6.73 14.82
N PRO A 27 -6.11 6.20 16.02
CA PRO A 27 -5.12 5.63 16.95
C PRO A 27 -4.33 4.46 16.34
N GLU A 28 -4.94 3.68 15.44
CA GLU A 28 -4.28 2.59 14.75
C GLU A 28 -3.20 3.10 13.80
N TYR A 29 -3.47 4.24 13.14
CA TYR A 29 -2.48 4.88 12.27
C TYR A 29 -1.35 5.55 13.08
N ALA A 30 -1.66 6.12 14.24
CA ALA A 30 -0.65 6.61 15.16
C ALA A 30 0.34 5.50 15.56
N THR A 31 -0.17 4.30 15.93
CA THR A 31 0.66 3.10 16.17
C THR A 31 1.51 2.74 14.94
N PHE A 32 0.94 2.80 13.75
CA PHE A 32 1.65 2.50 12.51
C PHE A 32 2.83 3.44 12.29
N LEU A 33 2.70 4.72 12.63
CA LEU A 33 3.79 5.71 12.58
C LEU A 33 4.81 5.59 13.73
N GLY A 34 4.57 4.73 14.74
CA GLY A 34 5.41 4.58 15.93
C GLY A 34 5.06 5.54 17.09
N MET A 35 3.84 6.11 17.08
CA MET A 35 3.31 6.93 18.19
C MET A 35 2.56 6.01 19.15
N HIS A 36 3.27 5.50 20.16
CA HIS A 36 2.82 4.43 21.03
C HIS A 36 1.87 4.84 22.16
N GLU A 37 1.60 6.12 22.33
CA GLU A 37 0.62 6.61 23.31
C GLU A 37 -0.83 6.17 23.03
N HIS A 38 -1.12 5.78 21.77
CA HIS A 38 -2.45 5.32 21.32
C HIS A 38 -2.56 3.81 21.10
N ASP A 39 -1.54 3.04 21.45
CA ASP A 39 -1.47 1.60 21.13
C ASP A 39 -2.62 0.77 21.71
N ALA A 40 -3.13 1.14 22.87
CA ALA A 40 -4.24 0.44 23.51
C ALA A 40 -5.63 0.87 23.00
N GLU A 41 -5.70 1.87 22.12
CA GLU A 41 -6.95 2.44 21.67
C GLU A 41 -7.41 1.81 20.35
N LEU A 42 -8.71 1.53 20.24
CA LEU A 42 -9.41 1.19 19.01
C LEU A 42 -10.47 2.25 18.78
N ARG A 43 -10.48 2.89 17.61
CA ARG A 43 -11.48 3.91 17.30
C ARG A 43 -12.90 3.36 17.39
N SER A 44 -13.89 4.23 17.53
CA SER A 44 -15.30 3.82 17.49
C SER A 44 -15.71 3.44 16.06
N GLY A 45 -16.55 2.40 15.95
CA GLY A 45 -17.19 2.00 14.69
C GLY A 45 -18.48 2.78 14.39
N SER A 46 -18.85 3.75 15.22
CA SER A 46 -20.15 4.43 15.16
C SER A 46 -20.23 5.47 14.03
N ARG A 47 -21.45 5.89 13.72
CA ARG A 47 -21.71 6.98 12.78
C ARG A 47 -21.18 8.32 13.31
N GLU A 48 -21.24 8.56 14.60
CA GLU A 48 -20.69 9.76 15.22
C GLU A 48 -19.17 9.87 15.04
N GLN A 49 -18.45 8.74 14.98
CA GLN A 49 -17.03 8.75 14.64
C GLN A 49 -16.81 9.25 13.21
N ILE A 50 -17.59 8.73 12.26
CA ILE A 50 -17.51 9.17 10.86
C ILE A 50 -17.83 10.67 10.72
N GLU A 51 -18.84 11.17 11.45
CA GLU A 51 -19.19 12.59 11.46
C GLU A 51 -18.05 13.45 12.03
N ARG A 52 -17.39 13.01 13.11
CA ARG A 52 -16.19 13.68 13.66
C ARG A 52 -15.04 13.71 12.66
N GLU A 53 -14.81 12.61 11.93
CA GLU A 53 -13.78 12.55 10.88
C GLU A 53 -14.10 13.55 9.75
N ILE A 54 -15.35 13.60 9.28
CA ILE A 54 -15.81 14.57 8.27
C ILE A 54 -15.64 16.02 8.76
N ASP A 55 -16.01 16.31 10.01
CA ASP A 55 -15.86 17.65 10.58
C ASP A 55 -14.40 18.05 10.73
N HIS A 56 -13.53 17.13 11.14
CA HIS A 56 -12.08 17.38 11.20
C HIS A 56 -11.52 17.68 9.80
N LEU A 57 -11.89 16.91 8.76
CA LEU A 57 -11.43 17.15 7.39
C LEU A 57 -11.91 18.50 6.84
N ARG A 58 -13.15 18.89 7.12
CA ARG A 58 -13.66 20.22 6.74
C ARG A 58 -12.92 21.34 7.46
N ALA A 59 -12.67 21.17 8.75
CA ALA A 59 -11.90 22.12 9.54
C ALA A 59 -10.45 22.22 9.00
N SER A 60 -9.84 21.10 8.62
CA SER A 60 -8.49 21.08 8.01
C SER A 60 -8.42 21.95 6.76
N VAL A 61 -9.37 21.81 5.83
CA VAL A 61 -9.43 22.67 4.63
C VAL A 61 -9.59 24.15 5.01
N ALA A 62 -10.57 24.46 5.89
CA ALA A 62 -10.86 25.84 6.30
C ALA A 62 -9.69 26.50 7.04
N GLU A 63 -8.92 25.74 7.82
CA GLU A 63 -7.73 26.24 8.52
C GLU A 63 -6.55 26.52 7.58
N MET A 64 -6.47 25.85 6.43
CA MET A 64 -5.42 26.06 5.43
C MET A 64 -5.71 27.25 4.50
N GLU A 65 -6.99 27.59 4.25
CA GLU A 65 -7.39 28.67 3.34
C GLU A 65 -6.77 30.06 3.65
N PRO A 66 -6.63 30.49 4.92
CA PRO A 66 -6.02 31.79 5.26
C PRO A 66 -4.53 31.90 4.96
N PHE A 67 -3.85 30.76 4.70
CA PHE A 67 -2.43 30.78 4.34
C PHE A 67 -2.28 30.95 2.82
N GLY A 68 -2.14 32.20 2.34
CA GLY A 68 -1.85 32.46 0.92
C GLY A 68 -0.51 31.86 0.49
N GLY A 69 -0.44 31.32 -0.74
CA GLY A 69 0.78 30.67 -1.24
C GLY A 69 1.99 31.60 -1.37
N ASP A 70 1.76 32.90 -1.51
CA ASP A 70 2.77 33.96 -1.57
C ASP A 70 3.31 34.39 -0.19
N GLN A 71 2.63 33.98 0.89
CA GLN A 71 3.03 34.30 2.27
C GLN A 71 3.91 33.22 2.89
N LEU A 72 3.86 32.00 2.34
CA LEU A 72 4.60 30.85 2.82
C LEU A 72 5.84 30.58 1.98
N SER A 73 6.86 30.00 2.58
CA SER A 73 7.96 29.39 1.82
C SER A 73 7.41 28.30 0.89
N ALA A 74 8.12 28.01 -0.22
CA ALA A 74 7.69 27.03 -1.22
C ALA A 74 7.37 25.64 -0.60
N GLU A 75 8.16 25.20 0.35
CA GLU A 75 7.97 23.94 1.08
C GLU A 75 6.65 23.92 1.86
N ARG A 76 6.35 25.01 2.60
CA ARG A 76 5.12 25.10 3.40
C ARG A 76 3.88 25.35 2.53
N ALA A 77 4.04 26.06 1.43
CA ALA A 77 2.96 26.20 0.44
C ALA A 77 2.59 24.84 -0.19
N LEU A 78 3.59 24.00 -0.45
CA LEU A 78 3.37 22.61 -0.89
C LEU A 78 2.67 21.79 0.20
N ASP A 79 3.13 21.87 1.44
CA ASP A 79 2.54 21.15 2.57
C ASP A 79 1.08 21.60 2.82
N ARG A 80 0.79 22.90 2.74
CA ARG A 80 -0.59 23.42 2.81
C ARG A 80 -1.50 22.78 1.75
N ASP A 81 -1.03 22.75 0.51
CA ASP A 81 -1.81 22.22 -0.61
C ASP A 81 -2.02 20.70 -0.45
N LEU A 82 -1.04 19.98 0.09
CA LEU A 82 -1.18 18.56 0.40
C LEU A 82 -2.23 18.31 1.50
N VAL A 83 -2.29 19.12 2.57
CA VAL A 83 -3.36 18.99 3.58
C VAL A 83 -4.74 19.18 2.95
N ILE A 84 -4.88 20.17 2.08
CA ILE A 84 -6.16 20.42 1.37
C ILE A 84 -6.51 19.24 0.47
N HIS A 85 -5.55 18.77 -0.33
CA HIS A 85 -5.72 17.65 -1.25
C HIS A 85 -6.16 16.38 -0.53
N GLU A 86 -5.41 15.93 0.47
CA GLU A 86 -5.72 14.72 1.24
C GLU A 86 -7.09 14.83 1.92
N SER A 87 -7.38 16.02 2.49
CA SER A 87 -8.67 16.24 3.15
C SER A 87 -9.84 16.21 2.17
N GLN A 88 -9.68 16.74 0.97
CA GLN A 88 -10.73 16.70 -0.07
C GLN A 88 -10.96 15.30 -0.61
N LEU A 89 -9.90 14.51 -0.81
CA LEU A 89 -10.00 13.11 -1.23
C LEU A 89 -10.73 12.26 -0.18
N ASP A 90 -10.36 12.41 1.10
CA ASP A 90 -10.99 11.68 2.20
C ASP A 90 -12.44 12.14 2.42
N LEU A 91 -12.75 13.45 2.30
CA LEU A 91 -14.13 13.95 2.33
C LEU A 91 -14.98 13.30 1.25
N PHE A 92 -14.49 13.25 0.01
CA PHE A 92 -15.21 12.58 -1.08
C PHE A 92 -15.46 11.10 -0.78
N ARG A 93 -14.46 10.39 -0.26
CA ARG A 93 -14.62 8.99 0.14
C ARG A 93 -15.68 8.81 1.22
N LEU A 94 -15.69 9.67 2.25
CA LEU A 94 -16.60 9.55 3.38
C LEU A 94 -18.02 10.03 3.06
N THR A 95 -18.19 11.06 2.20
CA THR A 95 -19.51 11.69 1.96
C THR A 95 -20.19 11.16 0.70
N GLU A 96 -19.45 10.83 -0.37
CA GLU A 96 -20.01 10.44 -1.66
C GLU A 96 -19.94 8.91 -1.87
N LEU A 97 -18.76 8.30 -1.73
CA LEU A 97 -18.60 6.85 -1.89
C LEU A 97 -19.16 6.07 -0.69
N ARG A 98 -19.03 6.61 0.50
CA ARG A 98 -19.59 6.11 1.76
C ARG A 98 -19.32 4.61 2.00
N PRO A 99 -18.06 4.12 1.91
CA PRO A 99 -17.76 2.70 2.12
C PRO A 99 -18.24 2.20 3.48
N TRP A 100 -18.23 3.06 4.50
CA TRP A 100 -18.71 2.79 5.85
C TRP A 100 -20.20 2.44 5.95
N ALA A 101 -21.02 2.88 4.98
CA ALA A 101 -22.44 2.57 4.89
C ALA A 101 -22.72 1.31 4.05
N ARG A 102 -21.70 0.80 3.34
CA ARG A 102 -21.79 -0.25 2.33
C ARG A 102 -21.14 -1.57 2.74
N SER A 103 -20.14 -1.52 3.61
CA SER A 103 -19.51 -2.67 4.28
C SER A 103 -19.24 -2.36 5.74
N THR A 104 -19.17 -3.38 6.59
CA THR A 104 -18.69 -3.20 7.96
C THR A 104 -17.17 -3.23 8.02
N ASP A 105 -16.51 -4.08 7.24
CA ASP A 105 -15.06 -4.37 7.25
C ASP A 105 -14.49 -4.59 8.66
N ALA A 106 -15.38 -4.99 9.59
CA ALA A 106 -15.08 -4.92 11.01
C ALA A 106 -14.01 -5.92 11.44
N ALA A 107 -14.07 -7.14 10.92
CA ALA A 107 -13.10 -8.18 11.26
C ALA A 107 -11.70 -7.85 10.69
N GLU A 108 -11.65 -7.34 9.47
CA GLU A 108 -10.42 -6.91 8.84
C GLU A 108 -9.78 -5.74 9.58
N HIS A 109 -10.57 -4.72 9.96
CA HIS A 109 -10.08 -3.58 10.72
C HIS A 109 -9.52 -4.00 12.09
N ILE A 110 -10.20 -4.89 12.83
CA ILE A 110 -9.69 -5.42 14.11
C ILE A 110 -8.38 -6.16 13.90
N GLY A 111 -8.30 -7.01 12.88
CA GLY A 111 -7.08 -7.76 12.54
C GLY A 111 -5.92 -6.81 12.22
N SER A 112 -6.15 -5.84 11.35
CA SER A 112 -5.15 -4.82 10.94
C SER A 112 -4.70 -3.95 12.11
N ALA A 113 -5.61 -3.62 13.04
CA ALA A 113 -5.29 -2.85 14.23
C ALA A 113 -4.37 -3.63 15.21
N LEU A 114 -4.48 -4.94 15.28
CA LEU A 114 -3.66 -5.79 16.16
C LEU A 114 -2.32 -6.17 15.53
N PHE A 115 -2.27 -6.25 14.21
CA PHE A 115 -1.15 -6.84 13.48
C PHE A 115 0.18 -6.11 13.71
N PRO A 116 0.31 -4.76 13.63
CA PRO A 116 1.57 -4.06 13.91
C PRO A 116 2.05 -4.25 15.34
N LEU A 117 1.14 -4.26 16.32
CA LEU A 117 1.45 -4.49 17.73
C LEU A 117 2.03 -5.89 17.96
N PHE A 118 1.59 -6.87 17.19
CA PHE A 118 2.02 -8.25 17.31
C PHE A 118 3.35 -8.51 16.58
N THR A 119 3.53 -7.95 15.39
CA THR A 119 4.63 -8.29 14.49
C THR A 119 5.86 -7.42 14.63
N ARG A 120 5.71 -6.14 15.05
CA ARG A 120 6.83 -5.20 15.19
C ARG A 120 7.43 -5.28 16.59
N ASP A 121 8.76 -5.29 16.67
CA ASP A 121 9.50 -5.44 17.94
C ASP A 121 9.99 -4.07 18.47
N PHE A 122 9.06 -3.13 18.65
CA PHE A 122 9.35 -1.78 19.15
C PHE A 122 9.39 -1.68 20.68
N ALA A 123 8.81 -2.66 21.39
CA ALA A 123 8.73 -2.73 22.84
C ALA A 123 8.71 -4.21 23.33
N PRO A 124 8.97 -4.48 24.61
CA PRO A 124 8.81 -5.82 25.19
C PRO A 124 7.44 -6.42 24.86
N LEU A 125 7.41 -7.72 24.62
CA LEU A 125 6.17 -8.43 24.22
C LEU A 125 5.01 -8.17 25.19
N ASP A 126 5.24 -8.18 26.51
CA ASP A 126 4.20 -7.95 27.52
C ASP A 126 3.56 -6.56 27.39
N GLU A 127 4.32 -5.52 27.05
CA GLU A 127 3.79 -4.18 26.81
C GLU A 127 2.90 -4.15 25.56
N ARG A 128 3.35 -4.77 24.47
CA ARG A 128 2.59 -4.88 23.22
C ARG A 128 1.31 -5.71 23.42
N LEU A 129 1.38 -6.82 24.14
CA LEU A 129 0.23 -7.64 24.49
C LEU A 129 -0.78 -6.90 25.39
N ALA A 130 -0.30 -6.03 26.30
CA ALA A 130 -1.18 -5.20 27.12
C ALA A 130 -1.97 -4.19 26.27
N SER A 131 -1.31 -3.58 25.27
CA SER A 131 -1.94 -2.70 24.29
C SER A 131 -2.96 -3.45 23.43
N MET A 132 -2.62 -4.64 22.95
CA MET A 132 -3.55 -5.50 22.20
C MET A 132 -4.77 -5.89 23.03
N ALA A 133 -4.60 -6.17 24.34
CA ALA A 133 -5.73 -6.45 25.24
C ALA A 133 -6.70 -5.27 25.30
N GLY A 134 -6.20 -4.02 25.32
CA GLY A 134 -7.04 -2.82 25.27
C GLY A 134 -7.89 -2.73 23.99
N ARG A 135 -7.28 -2.94 22.82
CA ARG A 135 -8.00 -2.99 21.53
C ARG A 135 -9.02 -4.13 21.47
N LEU A 136 -8.65 -5.32 21.95
CA LEU A 136 -9.53 -6.48 21.99
C LEU A 136 -10.73 -6.26 22.93
N GLU A 137 -10.56 -5.58 24.06
CA GLU A 137 -11.66 -5.24 24.98
C GLU A 137 -12.66 -4.24 24.32
N ALA A 138 -12.19 -3.39 23.40
CA ALA A 138 -13.04 -2.47 22.65
C ALA A 138 -13.72 -3.11 21.42
N ALA A 139 -13.15 -4.17 20.86
CA ALA A 139 -13.58 -4.78 19.61
C ALA A 139 -15.05 -5.26 19.57
N PRO A 140 -15.66 -5.84 20.64
CA PRO A 140 -17.08 -6.18 20.63
C PRO A 140 -18.01 -4.98 20.43
N ARG A 141 -17.65 -3.82 21.04
CA ARG A 141 -18.37 -2.56 20.82
C ARG A 141 -18.21 -2.10 19.37
N TYR A 142 -17.01 -2.10 18.85
CA TYR A 142 -16.73 -1.73 17.46
C TYR A 142 -17.57 -2.55 16.47
N LEU A 143 -17.63 -3.88 16.64
CA LEU A 143 -18.48 -4.77 15.83
C LEU A 143 -19.96 -4.40 15.91
N ALA A 144 -20.49 -4.05 17.08
CA ALA A 144 -21.87 -3.65 17.24
C ALA A 144 -22.17 -2.30 16.54
N GLU A 145 -21.31 -1.31 16.75
CA GLU A 145 -21.43 0.03 16.16
C GLU A 145 -21.36 0.01 14.62
N THR A 146 -20.52 -0.84 14.04
CA THR A 146 -20.42 -0.98 12.57
C THR A 146 -21.69 -1.57 11.96
N ARG A 147 -22.41 -2.44 12.66
CA ARG A 147 -23.71 -2.95 12.20
C ARG A 147 -24.77 -1.84 12.11
N GLU A 148 -24.78 -0.93 13.09
CA GLU A 148 -25.77 0.16 13.16
C GLU A 148 -25.58 1.18 12.03
N ARG A 149 -24.36 1.41 11.57
CA ARG A 149 -24.07 2.35 10.49
C ARG A 149 -24.28 1.77 9.08
N LEU A 150 -24.38 0.44 8.92
CA LEU A 150 -24.52 -0.23 7.63
C LEU A 150 -25.94 -0.03 7.07
N THR A 151 -26.10 0.90 6.15
CA THR A 151 -27.40 1.25 5.54
C THR A 151 -27.59 0.65 4.15
N ASP A 152 -26.55 0.60 3.33
CA ASP A 152 -26.58 0.27 1.90
C ASP A 152 -25.63 -0.91 1.57
N PRO A 153 -25.84 -2.12 2.17
CA PRO A 153 -24.87 -3.21 2.06
C PRO A 153 -24.70 -3.68 0.62
N VAL A 154 -23.45 -3.89 0.24
CA VAL A 154 -23.06 -4.49 -1.04
C VAL A 154 -22.85 -5.99 -0.85
N ARG A 155 -23.60 -6.82 -1.59
CA ARG A 155 -23.60 -8.29 -1.45
C ARG A 155 -22.19 -8.88 -1.43
N LEU A 156 -21.38 -8.57 -2.44
CA LEU A 156 -20.01 -9.07 -2.56
C LEU A 156 -19.14 -8.67 -1.34
N TRP A 157 -19.29 -7.44 -0.84
CA TRP A 157 -18.52 -6.96 0.31
C TRP A 157 -18.99 -7.57 1.63
N VAL A 158 -20.29 -7.86 1.76
CA VAL A 158 -20.81 -8.62 2.91
C VAL A 158 -20.27 -10.07 2.89
N GLU A 159 -20.12 -10.68 1.71
CA GLU A 159 -19.50 -12.00 1.57
C GLU A 159 -18.02 -11.99 1.96
N ILE A 160 -17.27 -10.97 1.56
CA ILE A 160 -15.86 -10.76 1.96
C ILE A 160 -15.75 -10.56 3.48
N ASP A 161 -16.65 -9.76 4.07
CA ASP A 161 -16.68 -9.54 5.52
C ASP A 161 -16.98 -10.84 6.29
N LEU A 162 -17.85 -11.70 5.74
CA LEU A 162 -18.10 -13.05 6.28
C LEU A 162 -16.84 -13.94 6.21
N GLU A 163 -16.06 -13.88 5.14
CA GLU A 163 -14.79 -14.60 5.00
C GLU A 163 -13.78 -14.11 6.05
N SER A 164 -13.61 -12.78 6.19
CA SER A 164 -12.73 -12.15 7.17
C SER A 164 -13.15 -12.46 8.62
N THR A 165 -14.47 -12.39 8.89
CA THR A 165 -15.06 -12.75 10.20
C THR A 165 -14.78 -14.20 10.57
N GLY A 166 -14.78 -15.11 9.60
CA GLY A 166 -14.46 -16.52 9.79
C GLY A 166 -12.96 -16.78 10.01
N SER A 167 -12.09 -15.93 9.49
CA SER A 167 -10.63 -16.10 9.54
C SER A 167 -9.98 -15.49 10.79
N LEU A 168 -10.50 -14.35 11.27
CA LEU A 168 -9.93 -13.62 12.41
C LEU A 168 -9.71 -14.47 13.69
N PRO A 169 -10.62 -15.40 14.10
CA PRO A 169 -10.40 -16.23 15.26
C PRO A 169 -9.07 -17.00 15.30
N GLY A 170 -8.56 -17.43 14.14
CA GLY A 170 -7.26 -18.10 14.04
C GLY A 170 -6.10 -17.19 14.44
N PHE A 171 -6.12 -15.94 14.02
CA PHE A 171 -5.13 -14.94 14.43
C PHE A 171 -5.21 -14.64 15.94
N LEU A 172 -6.42 -14.51 16.48
CA LEU A 172 -6.62 -14.29 17.91
C LEU A 172 -6.10 -15.46 18.76
N ASP A 173 -6.27 -16.71 18.31
CA ASP A 173 -5.70 -17.88 18.96
C ASP A 173 -4.17 -17.85 18.99
N THR A 174 -3.57 -17.35 17.93
CA THR A 174 -2.12 -17.17 17.86
C THR A 174 -1.60 -16.17 18.88
N ILE A 175 -2.29 -15.03 19.05
CA ILE A 175 -1.96 -14.02 20.08
C ILE A 175 -2.01 -14.66 21.48
N VAL A 176 -3.06 -15.44 21.78
CA VAL A 176 -3.20 -16.14 23.07
C VAL A 176 -2.09 -17.18 23.25
N ALA A 177 -1.74 -17.92 22.19
CA ALA A 177 -0.66 -18.90 22.26
C ALA A 177 0.70 -18.25 22.55
N ALA A 178 1.02 -17.13 21.90
CA ALA A 178 2.23 -16.35 22.17
C ALA A 178 2.25 -15.83 23.62
N ALA A 179 1.12 -15.30 24.11
CA ALA A 179 1.02 -14.86 25.50
C ALA A 179 1.29 -15.99 26.50
N ARG A 180 0.76 -17.18 26.25
CA ARG A 180 0.98 -18.37 27.13
C ARG A 180 2.42 -18.87 27.15
N THR A 181 3.13 -18.75 26.04
CA THR A 181 4.48 -19.33 25.88
C THR A 181 5.60 -18.35 26.20
N GLU A 182 5.40 -17.08 25.98
CA GLU A 182 6.45 -16.06 25.99
C GLU A 182 6.23 -14.96 27.04
N SER A 183 4.97 -14.69 27.45
CA SER A 183 4.69 -13.70 28.51
C SER A 183 5.10 -14.23 29.89
N ARG A 184 5.61 -13.31 30.70
CA ARG A 184 5.94 -13.56 32.12
C ARG A 184 4.85 -13.09 33.07
N ASP A 185 3.82 -12.41 32.56
CA ASP A 185 2.69 -11.90 33.34
C ASP A 185 1.44 -12.77 33.15
N GLU A 186 1.22 -13.68 34.14
CA GLU A 186 0.03 -14.55 34.12
C GLU A 186 -1.29 -13.76 34.16
N GLY A 187 -1.32 -12.59 34.81
CA GLY A 187 -2.48 -11.72 34.87
C GLY A 187 -2.85 -11.15 33.51
N LEU A 188 -1.84 -10.75 32.73
CA LEU A 188 -1.99 -10.31 31.36
C LEU A 188 -2.48 -11.43 30.45
N GLY A 189 -1.93 -12.65 30.59
CA GLY A 189 -2.39 -13.81 29.85
C GLY A 189 -3.88 -14.09 30.07
N MET A 190 -4.35 -14.07 31.31
CA MET A 190 -5.78 -14.23 31.65
C MET A 190 -6.65 -13.09 31.13
N ARG A 191 -6.14 -11.84 31.12
CA ARG A 191 -6.83 -10.67 30.53
C ARG A 191 -7.03 -10.86 29.03
N LEU A 192 -5.98 -11.23 28.31
CA LEU A 192 -6.01 -11.50 26.86
C LEU A 192 -6.99 -12.63 26.53
N GLU A 193 -6.94 -13.76 27.24
CA GLU A 193 -7.87 -14.87 27.01
C GLU A 193 -9.33 -14.45 27.16
N ARG A 194 -9.66 -13.65 28.19
CA ARG A 194 -11.03 -13.12 28.36
C ARG A 194 -11.42 -12.16 27.23
N ALA A 195 -10.53 -11.24 26.83
CA ALA A 195 -10.77 -10.30 25.76
C ALA A 195 -11.00 -11.03 24.42
N VAL A 196 -10.12 -11.97 24.07
CA VAL A 196 -10.27 -12.82 22.89
C VAL A 196 -11.57 -13.62 22.92
N GLY A 197 -11.92 -14.21 24.08
CA GLY A 197 -13.20 -14.91 24.25
C GLY A 197 -14.41 -14.02 23.97
N GLY A 198 -14.37 -12.78 24.45
CA GLY A 198 -15.40 -11.76 24.16
C GLY A 198 -15.49 -11.41 22.68
N VAL A 199 -14.35 -11.20 22.03
CA VAL A 199 -14.31 -10.92 20.57
C VAL A 199 -14.83 -12.09 19.76
N LYS A 200 -14.44 -13.34 20.08
CA LYS A 200 -14.93 -14.54 19.37
C LYS A 200 -16.45 -14.69 19.49
N THR A 201 -17.01 -14.41 20.68
CA THR A 201 -18.46 -14.41 20.86
C THR A 201 -19.12 -13.35 19.97
N ALA A 202 -18.59 -12.12 19.97
CA ALA A 202 -19.11 -11.03 19.16
C ALA A 202 -18.97 -11.31 17.64
N LEU A 203 -17.91 -11.99 17.19
CA LEU A 203 -17.75 -12.42 15.80
C LEU A 203 -18.79 -13.45 15.36
N VAL A 204 -19.15 -14.40 16.24
CA VAL A 204 -20.24 -15.36 15.96
C VAL A 204 -21.57 -14.62 15.79
N GLU A 205 -21.87 -13.67 16.66
CA GLU A 205 -23.07 -12.83 16.56
C GLU A 205 -23.02 -11.94 15.30
N HIS A 206 -21.85 -11.39 14.96
CA HIS A 206 -21.65 -10.58 13.77
C HIS A 206 -21.87 -11.41 12.49
N ALA A 207 -21.30 -12.60 12.40
CA ALA A 207 -21.52 -13.50 11.28
C ALA A 207 -22.99 -13.93 11.13
N ALA A 208 -23.68 -14.17 12.25
CA ALA A 208 -25.12 -14.49 12.25
C ALA A 208 -25.93 -13.30 11.71
N TRP A 209 -25.62 -12.08 12.15
CA TRP A 209 -26.27 -10.86 11.68
C TRP A 209 -25.96 -10.58 10.20
N LEU A 210 -24.71 -10.73 9.75
CA LEU A 210 -24.36 -10.59 8.32
C LEU A 210 -25.20 -11.54 7.45
N ARG A 211 -25.35 -12.80 7.85
CA ARG A 211 -26.16 -13.78 7.10
C ARG A 211 -27.66 -13.54 7.18
N GLY A 212 -28.16 -13.14 8.34
CA GLY A 212 -29.61 -13.05 8.62
C GLY A 212 -30.24 -11.69 8.33
N ASP A 213 -29.45 -10.62 8.34
CA ASP A 213 -29.90 -9.24 8.11
C ASP A 213 -29.21 -8.58 6.92
N ALA A 214 -27.89 -8.43 6.93
CA ALA A 214 -27.18 -7.66 5.92
C ALA A 214 -27.27 -8.30 4.52
N LEU A 215 -26.96 -9.59 4.39
CA LEU A 215 -26.96 -10.28 3.10
C LEU A 215 -28.33 -10.34 2.41
N PRO A 216 -29.46 -10.59 3.11
CA PRO A 216 -30.79 -10.57 2.48
C PRO A 216 -31.21 -9.23 1.87
N ARG A 217 -30.71 -8.10 2.41
CA ARG A 217 -31.00 -6.76 1.91
C ARG A 217 -29.90 -6.15 1.06
N ALA A 218 -28.81 -6.90 0.84
CA ALA A 218 -27.66 -6.42 0.09
C ALA A 218 -27.93 -6.40 -1.44
N GLU A 219 -27.41 -5.36 -2.09
CA GLU A 219 -27.51 -5.15 -3.53
C GLU A 219 -26.16 -5.40 -4.23
N ASP A 220 -26.20 -5.63 -5.56
CA ASP A 220 -25.00 -5.90 -6.37
C ASP A 220 -24.36 -4.60 -6.91
N GLY A 221 -24.35 -3.55 -6.11
CA GLY A 221 -23.94 -2.20 -6.50
C GLY A 221 -22.50 -1.82 -6.12
N TRP A 222 -21.51 -2.67 -6.33
CA TRP A 222 -20.11 -2.41 -5.94
C TRP A 222 -19.40 -1.33 -6.79
N ALA A 223 -19.79 -1.13 -8.06
CA ALA A 223 -19.14 -0.14 -8.93
C ALA A 223 -19.32 1.29 -8.40
N ALA A 224 -18.26 2.10 -8.50
CA ALA A 224 -18.32 3.52 -8.11
C ALA A 224 -19.28 4.32 -9.01
N GLY A 225 -19.43 3.94 -10.25
CA GLY A 225 -20.16 4.66 -11.29
C GLY A 225 -19.26 5.67 -12.03
N PRO A 226 -19.60 6.01 -13.29
CA PRO A 226 -18.74 6.85 -14.13
C PRO A 226 -18.38 8.20 -13.50
N ALA A 227 -19.36 8.89 -12.91
CA ALA A 227 -19.15 10.23 -12.35
C ALA A 227 -18.21 10.20 -11.12
N HIS A 228 -18.40 9.23 -10.22
CA HIS A 228 -17.52 9.09 -9.05
C HIS A 228 -16.12 8.60 -9.44
N PHE A 229 -16.03 7.75 -10.46
CA PHE A 229 -14.73 7.31 -10.99
C PHE A 229 -13.93 8.49 -11.54
N GLU A 230 -14.53 9.32 -12.39
CA GLU A 230 -13.86 10.53 -12.94
C GLU A 230 -13.49 11.52 -11.82
N ARG A 231 -14.35 11.66 -10.80
CA ARG A 231 -14.02 12.51 -9.66
C ARG A 231 -12.86 11.98 -8.82
N LEU A 232 -12.74 10.66 -8.68
CA LEU A 232 -11.57 10.03 -8.04
C LEU A 232 -10.30 10.23 -8.86
N VAL A 233 -10.37 10.07 -10.17
CA VAL A 233 -9.25 10.34 -11.10
C VAL A 233 -8.74 11.77 -10.94
N GLU A 234 -9.67 12.75 -10.88
CA GLU A 234 -9.33 14.16 -10.66
C GLU A 234 -8.73 14.37 -9.25
N LEU A 235 -9.41 13.90 -8.19
CA LEU A 235 -8.96 14.06 -6.80
C LEU A 235 -7.64 13.35 -6.50
N ARG A 236 -7.29 12.30 -7.23
CA ARG A 236 -6.00 11.61 -7.11
C ARG A 236 -4.90 12.22 -7.98
N GLU A 237 -5.20 13.33 -8.65
CA GLU A 237 -4.22 14.04 -9.48
C GLU A 237 -3.59 13.18 -10.60
N LEU A 238 -4.41 12.32 -11.26
CA LEU A 238 -3.91 11.40 -12.28
C LEU A 238 -3.62 12.07 -13.64
N GLU A 239 -3.90 13.36 -13.78
CA GLU A 239 -3.57 14.22 -14.93
C GLU A 239 -4.14 13.71 -16.28
N ALA A 240 -5.22 12.93 -16.25
CA ALA A 240 -5.90 12.38 -17.43
C ALA A 240 -7.35 12.04 -17.08
N SER A 241 -8.20 11.88 -18.08
CA SER A 241 -9.55 11.32 -17.94
C SER A 241 -9.53 9.78 -17.89
N GLY A 242 -10.61 9.18 -17.39
CA GLY A 242 -10.76 7.72 -17.40
C GLY A 242 -10.65 7.09 -18.80
N ASP A 243 -11.09 7.81 -19.86
CA ASP A 243 -10.96 7.34 -21.24
C ASP A 243 -9.49 7.34 -21.71
N GLU A 244 -8.73 8.37 -21.36
CA GLU A 244 -7.30 8.46 -21.68
C GLU A 244 -6.51 7.39 -20.89
N ILE A 245 -6.83 7.19 -19.61
CA ILE A 245 -6.21 6.14 -18.79
C ILE A 245 -6.49 4.76 -19.38
N LEU A 246 -7.72 4.49 -19.81
CA LEU A 246 -8.09 3.22 -20.45
C LEU A 246 -7.28 3.00 -21.73
N ALA A 247 -7.20 4.02 -22.60
CA ALA A 247 -6.43 3.91 -23.84
C ALA A 247 -4.94 3.63 -23.57
N VAL A 248 -4.34 4.35 -22.61
CA VAL A 248 -2.96 4.09 -22.15
C VAL A 248 -2.80 2.67 -21.61
N GLY A 249 -3.76 2.18 -20.82
CA GLY A 249 -3.74 0.81 -20.28
C GLY A 249 -3.82 -0.27 -21.36
N GLU A 250 -4.66 -0.08 -22.39
CA GLU A 250 -4.78 -0.98 -23.53
C GLU A 250 -3.51 -0.98 -24.40
N GLU A 251 -2.90 0.17 -24.64
CA GLU A 251 -1.61 0.31 -25.33
C GLU A 251 -0.49 -0.40 -24.55
N MET A 252 -0.35 -0.12 -23.27
CA MET A 252 0.65 -0.75 -22.40
C MET A 252 0.48 -2.28 -22.32
N LEU A 253 -0.74 -2.76 -22.35
CA LEU A 253 -1.01 -4.21 -22.38
C LEU A 253 -0.51 -4.84 -23.68
N ALA A 254 -0.76 -4.20 -24.82
CA ALA A 254 -0.30 -4.66 -26.13
C ALA A 254 1.24 -4.63 -26.21
N ASP A 255 1.87 -3.52 -25.79
CA ASP A 255 3.31 -3.35 -25.81
C ASP A 255 4.03 -4.33 -24.89
N SER A 256 3.50 -4.54 -23.67
CA SER A 256 4.10 -5.52 -22.73
C SER A 256 4.03 -6.95 -23.25
N LYS A 257 2.95 -7.32 -23.95
CA LYS A 257 2.84 -8.62 -24.61
C LYS A 257 3.86 -8.79 -25.74
N ALA A 258 3.96 -7.79 -26.62
CA ALA A 258 4.92 -7.79 -27.72
C ALA A 258 6.37 -7.87 -27.20
N ALA A 259 6.68 -7.10 -26.14
CA ALA A 259 7.99 -7.12 -25.51
C ALA A 259 8.29 -8.49 -24.87
N ARG A 260 7.31 -9.11 -24.18
CA ARG A 260 7.48 -10.47 -23.64
C ARG A 260 7.69 -11.51 -24.73
N GLU A 261 6.96 -11.43 -25.83
CA GLU A 261 7.14 -12.33 -26.99
C GLU A 261 8.54 -12.21 -27.59
N ALA A 262 9.06 -10.98 -27.73
CA ALA A 262 10.41 -10.74 -28.21
C ALA A 262 11.48 -11.37 -27.28
N VAL A 263 11.32 -11.20 -25.98
CA VAL A 263 12.21 -11.82 -24.97
C VAL A 263 12.08 -13.35 -24.97
N CYS A 264 10.89 -13.91 -25.15
CA CYS A 264 10.72 -15.36 -25.30
C CYS A 264 11.50 -15.90 -26.51
N ALA A 265 11.44 -15.21 -27.64
CA ALA A 265 12.21 -15.59 -28.84
C ALA A 265 13.74 -15.47 -28.64
N GLU A 266 14.20 -14.58 -27.77
CA GLU A 266 15.60 -14.48 -27.39
C GLU A 266 16.03 -15.63 -26.48
N ILE A 267 15.17 -16.05 -25.52
CA ILE A 267 15.46 -17.19 -24.63
C ILE A 267 15.47 -18.49 -25.41
N ASP A 268 14.40 -18.81 -26.13
CA ASP A 268 14.28 -19.96 -27.02
C ASP A 268 13.17 -19.72 -28.06
N PRO A 269 13.51 -19.52 -29.35
CA PRO A 269 12.53 -19.25 -30.40
C PRO A 269 11.62 -20.44 -30.74
N THR A 270 11.87 -21.61 -30.17
CA THR A 270 11.06 -22.82 -30.40
C THR A 270 9.95 -23.01 -29.35
N LEU A 271 10.02 -22.26 -28.24
CA LEU A 271 9.07 -22.36 -27.13
C LEU A 271 7.97 -21.28 -27.22
N SER A 272 6.78 -21.64 -26.80
CA SER A 272 5.72 -20.68 -26.54
C SER A 272 6.02 -19.83 -25.28
N PRO A 273 5.41 -18.64 -25.12
CA PRO A 273 5.58 -17.85 -23.90
C PRO A 273 5.22 -18.59 -22.61
N ALA A 274 4.29 -19.53 -22.64
CA ALA A 274 3.94 -20.38 -21.51
C ALA A 274 5.05 -21.38 -21.16
N GLU A 275 5.65 -22.01 -22.16
CA GLU A 275 6.79 -22.93 -21.99
C GLU A 275 8.05 -22.19 -21.50
N VAL A 276 8.29 -20.98 -21.99
CA VAL A 276 9.34 -20.10 -21.44
C VAL A 276 9.06 -19.77 -19.98
N GLY A 277 7.79 -19.49 -19.63
CA GLY A 277 7.38 -19.29 -18.24
C GLY A 277 7.69 -20.49 -17.35
N ASP A 278 7.44 -21.70 -17.85
CA ASP A 278 7.80 -22.93 -17.13
C ASP A 278 9.32 -23.08 -16.99
N LEU A 279 10.08 -22.74 -18.02
CA LEU A 279 11.54 -22.76 -17.97
C LEU A 279 12.05 -21.78 -16.90
N VAL A 280 11.56 -20.54 -16.87
CA VAL A 280 11.93 -19.53 -15.86
C VAL A 280 11.55 -20.00 -14.46
N LYS A 281 10.32 -20.47 -14.26
CA LYS A 281 9.84 -20.96 -12.97
C LYS A 281 10.58 -22.22 -12.47
N ASN A 282 11.06 -23.08 -13.36
CA ASN A 282 11.83 -24.27 -12.98
C ASN A 282 13.27 -23.94 -12.55
N ASN A 283 13.77 -22.73 -12.81
CA ASN A 283 15.06 -22.26 -12.35
C ASN A 283 14.92 -21.61 -10.96
N HIS A 284 14.77 -22.41 -9.93
CA HIS A 284 14.54 -21.98 -8.56
C HIS A 284 15.47 -22.66 -7.56
N PRO A 285 15.65 -22.12 -6.34
CA PRO A 285 16.39 -22.78 -5.26
C PRO A 285 15.80 -24.16 -4.92
N GLU A 286 16.63 -25.09 -4.50
CA GLU A 286 16.18 -26.45 -4.12
C GLU A 286 15.36 -26.45 -2.82
N THR A 287 15.65 -25.51 -1.91
CA THR A 287 15.01 -25.42 -0.60
C THR A 287 14.56 -24.00 -0.29
N PHE A 288 13.55 -23.86 0.56
CA PHE A 288 13.11 -22.55 1.02
C PHE A 288 14.20 -21.78 1.80
N ALA A 289 15.05 -22.48 2.55
CA ALA A 289 16.17 -21.84 3.24
C ALA A 289 17.12 -21.16 2.26
N GLN A 290 17.43 -21.82 1.12
CA GLN A 290 18.21 -21.21 0.05
C GLN A 290 17.47 -20.01 -0.57
N ALA A 291 16.16 -20.15 -0.87
CA ALA A 291 15.35 -19.04 -1.37
C ALA A 291 15.43 -17.81 -0.46
N LEU A 292 15.30 -18.02 0.87
CA LEU A 292 15.40 -16.94 1.84
C LEU A 292 16.77 -16.28 1.87
N ASP A 293 17.85 -17.05 1.73
CA ASP A 293 19.22 -16.52 1.61
C ASP A 293 19.43 -15.80 0.27
N ASP A 294 18.78 -16.25 -0.82
CA ASP A 294 18.81 -15.58 -2.12
C ASP A 294 18.05 -14.25 -2.09
N TYR A 295 16.93 -14.14 -1.39
CA TYR A 295 16.25 -12.85 -1.12
C TYR A 295 17.19 -11.89 -0.38
N ARG A 296 17.81 -12.32 0.73
CA ARG A 296 18.75 -11.51 1.51
C ARG A 296 19.93 -11.03 0.64
N SER A 297 20.61 -11.95 0.00
CA SER A 297 21.78 -11.64 -0.82
C SER A 297 21.42 -10.81 -2.06
N GLY A 298 20.26 -11.03 -2.66
CA GLY A 298 19.74 -10.26 -3.78
C GLY A 298 19.47 -8.81 -3.39
N MET A 299 18.81 -8.57 -2.27
CA MET A 299 18.55 -7.22 -1.75
C MET A 299 19.85 -6.50 -1.36
N ASP A 300 20.82 -7.20 -0.74
CA ASP A 300 22.15 -6.64 -0.46
C ASP A 300 22.95 -6.30 -1.71
N ARG A 301 22.84 -7.09 -2.77
CA ARG A 301 23.45 -6.79 -4.08
C ARG A 301 22.80 -5.56 -4.71
N ALA A 302 21.47 -5.50 -4.70
CA ALA A 302 20.72 -4.35 -5.23
C ALA A 302 21.10 -3.06 -4.49
N ARG A 303 21.15 -3.09 -3.15
CA ARG A 303 21.60 -1.96 -2.32
C ARG A 303 23.01 -1.48 -2.71
N ARG A 304 23.97 -2.40 -2.81
CA ARG A 304 25.34 -2.05 -3.24
C ARG A 304 25.35 -1.46 -4.65
N PHE A 305 24.61 -2.05 -5.58
CA PHE A 305 24.53 -1.57 -6.96
C PHE A 305 24.00 -0.14 -7.04
N VAL A 306 22.94 0.19 -6.27
CA VAL A 306 22.42 1.56 -6.17
C VAL A 306 23.49 2.55 -5.71
N ALA A 307 24.28 2.18 -4.70
CA ALA A 307 25.36 3.03 -4.18
C ALA A 307 26.54 3.15 -5.16
N GLU A 308 27.00 2.04 -5.74
CA GLU A 308 28.17 1.99 -6.63
C GLU A 308 27.92 2.70 -7.97
N HIS A 309 26.67 2.70 -8.45
CA HIS A 309 26.28 3.36 -9.70
C HIS A 309 25.70 4.75 -9.49
N ASP A 310 25.76 5.25 -8.23
CA ASP A 310 25.26 6.59 -7.85
C ASP A 310 23.81 6.85 -8.33
N LEU A 311 22.93 5.84 -8.15
CA LEU A 311 21.55 5.92 -8.63
C LEU A 311 20.64 6.69 -7.69
N ALA A 312 20.87 6.59 -6.38
CA ALA A 312 20.14 7.31 -5.33
C ALA A 312 20.99 7.41 -4.06
N THR A 313 20.70 8.37 -3.21
CA THR A 313 21.28 8.46 -1.87
C THR A 313 20.58 7.46 -0.94
N LEU A 314 21.35 6.66 -0.22
CA LEU A 314 20.84 5.79 0.83
C LEU A 314 20.75 6.59 2.14
N PRO A 315 19.66 6.49 2.91
CA PRO A 315 19.57 7.10 4.25
C PRO A 315 20.63 6.54 5.21
N ASP A 316 21.07 7.35 6.17
CA ASP A 316 22.04 6.91 7.18
C ASP A 316 21.48 5.78 8.07
N GLU A 317 20.18 5.85 8.40
CA GLU A 317 19.44 4.87 9.17
C GLU A 317 18.61 3.97 8.22
N ASP A 318 19.30 3.16 7.45
CA ASP A 318 18.72 2.28 6.43
C ASP A 318 18.78 0.82 6.92
N HIS A 319 17.76 0.41 7.65
CA HIS A 319 17.67 -0.89 8.29
C HIS A 319 16.59 -1.75 7.65
N LEU A 320 16.99 -2.84 7.00
CA LEU A 320 16.09 -3.86 6.45
C LEU A 320 16.46 -5.24 6.98
N VAL A 321 15.46 -5.96 7.45
CA VAL A 321 15.61 -7.39 7.76
C VAL A 321 14.72 -8.23 6.84
N VAL A 322 15.25 -9.37 6.41
CA VAL A 322 14.53 -10.35 5.58
C VAL A 322 14.42 -11.64 6.37
N ILE A 323 13.20 -12.03 6.71
CA ILE A 323 12.93 -13.18 7.57
C ILE A 323 11.84 -14.07 6.98
N GLU A 324 11.82 -15.30 7.45
CA GLU A 324 10.70 -16.21 7.20
C GLU A 324 9.43 -15.68 7.87
N THR A 325 8.31 -15.73 7.14
CA THR A 325 7.01 -15.37 7.71
C THR A 325 6.73 -16.21 8.93
N PRO A 326 6.50 -15.59 10.10
CA PRO A 326 6.14 -16.29 11.31
C PRO A 326 5.00 -17.28 11.10
N SER A 327 5.10 -18.49 11.65
CA SER A 327 4.19 -19.60 11.33
C SER A 327 2.72 -19.26 11.56
N PHE A 328 2.44 -18.42 12.53
CA PHE A 328 1.09 -18.02 12.95
C PHE A 328 0.38 -17.06 11.98
N ILE A 329 1.11 -16.34 11.10
CA ILE A 329 0.53 -15.40 10.13
C ILE A 329 0.61 -15.89 8.69
N ARG A 330 1.18 -17.07 8.42
CA ARG A 330 1.35 -17.61 7.06
C ARG A 330 0.02 -17.78 6.31
N HIS A 331 -1.06 -18.02 7.03
CA HIS A 331 -2.40 -18.12 6.42
C HIS A 331 -2.96 -16.77 5.97
N LEU A 332 -2.46 -15.65 6.51
CA LEU A 332 -2.81 -14.29 6.12
C LEU A 332 -1.90 -13.75 5.01
N ILE A 333 -0.66 -14.25 4.95
CA ILE A 333 0.37 -13.82 4.01
C ILE A 333 0.83 -15.04 3.22
N PRO A 334 0.18 -15.34 2.10
CA PRO A 334 0.43 -16.58 1.38
C PRO A 334 1.79 -16.61 0.67
N PHE A 335 2.43 -15.47 0.41
CA PHE A 335 3.67 -15.39 -0.36
C PHE A 335 4.75 -14.55 0.33
N ALA A 336 4.53 -13.26 0.46
CA ALA A 336 5.45 -12.32 1.11
C ALA A 336 4.74 -11.02 1.46
N ALA A 337 5.35 -10.23 2.36
CA ALA A 337 4.91 -8.86 2.64
C ALA A 337 6.08 -8.01 3.10
N TYR A 338 6.01 -6.72 2.79
CA TYR A 338 6.93 -5.72 3.29
C TYR A 338 6.22 -4.82 4.33
N TYR A 339 6.90 -4.57 5.43
CA TYR A 339 6.49 -3.63 6.48
C TYR A 339 7.46 -2.47 6.52
N GLU A 340 6.94 -1.30 6.32
CA GLU A 340 7.72 -0.08 6.30
C GLU A 340 8.25 0.33 7.68
N PRO A 341 9.38 1.07 7.73
CA PRO A 341 9.91 1.61 8.97
C PRO A 341 8.98 2.70 9.51
N ALA A 342 8.71 2.67 10.82
CA ALA A 342 7.94 3.72 11.45
C ALA A 342 8.84 4.88 11.88
N LYS A 343 8.43 6.11 11.53
CA LYS A 343 9.21 7.32 11.77
C LYS A 343 9.56 7.56 13.24
N PHE A 344 8.62 7.28 14.14
CA PHE A 344 8.76 7.61 15.56
C PHE A 344 9.26 6.44 16.41
N ASP A 345 9.53 5.27 15.80
CA ASP A 345 10.25 4.20 16.48
C ASP A 345 11.69 4.62 16.81
N LYS A 346 12.24 4.05 17.88
CA LYS A 346 13.64 4.31 18.27
C LYS A 346 14.65 3.91 17.20
N VAL A 347 14.35 2.84 16.47
CA VAL A 347 15.09 2.34 15.32
C VAL A 347 14.06 2.06 14.23
N PRO A 348 13.91 2.94 13.24
CA PRO A 348 13.06 2.68 12.09
C PRO A 348 13.56 1.44 11.35
N LEU A 349 12.77 0.37 11.34
CA LEU A 349 13.15 -0.92 10.77
C LEU A 349 12.14 -1.38 9.72
N GLY A 350 12.62 -1.53 8.48
CA GLY A 350 11.89 -2.24 7.42
C GLY A 350 11.98 -3.75 7.62
N VAL A 351 10.87 -4.44 7.44
CA VAL A 351 10.83 -5.91 7.58
C VAL A 351 10.20 -6.52 6.33
N TYR A 352 10.96 -7.32 5.61
CA TYR A 352 10.44 -8.14 4.52
C TYR A 352 10.30 -9.58 4.99
N ILE A 353 9.08 -10.09 4.94
CA ILE A 353 8.77 -11.46 5.35
C ILE A 353 8.43 -12.30 4.14
N VAL A 354 8.99 -13.51 4.07
CA VAL A 354 8.79 -14.47 2.97
C VAL A 354 8.14 -15.74 3.51
N THR A 355 7.06 -16.15 2.89
CA THR A 355 6.29 -17.31 3.36
C THR A 355 6.80 -18.59 2.72
N PRO A 356 7.11 -19.64 3.51
CA PRO A 356 7.45 -20.95 2.97
C PRO A 356 6.33 -21.51 2.10
N PRO A 357 6.66 -22.14 0.96
CA PRO A 357 5.67 -22.74 0.08
C PRO A 357 4.91 -23.86 0.80
N GLN A 358 3.59 -23.89 0.63
CA GLN A 358 2.72 -24.90 1.25
C GLN A 358 2.90 -26.29 0.63
N THR A 359 3.34 -26.34 -0.62
CA THR A 359 3.65 -27.58 -1.34
C THR A 359 4.98 -27.46 -2.07
N PRO A 360 5.71 -28.58 -2.32
CA PRO A 360 6.96 -28.54 -3.09
C PRO A 360 6.80 -27.90 -4.48
N ALA A 361 5.66 -28.05 -5.13
CA ALA A 361 5.39 -27.44 -6.44
C ALA A 361 5.39 -25.91 -6.37
N MET A 362 5.01 -25.32 -5.24
CA MET A 362 5.00 -23.86 -5.07
C MET A 362 6.40 -23.26 -4.90
N MET A 363 7.47 -24.08 -4.75
CA MET A 363 8.86 -23.55 -4.80
C MET A 363 9.16 -22.82 -6.11
N ARG A 364 8.51 -23.19 -7.20
CA ARG A 364 8.67 -22.54 -8.52
C ARG A 364 8.31 -21.04 -8.51
N GLU A 365 7.49 -20.61 -7.56
CA GLU A 365 7.16 -19.18 -7.42
C GLU A 365 8.33 -18.37 -6.82
N HIS A 366 9.26 -19.05 -6.11
CA HIS A 366 10.52 -18.48 -5.63
C HIS A 366 11.67 -18.70 -6.65
N ASN A 367 11.41 -18.55 -7.95
CA ASN A 367 12.47 -18.65 -8.96
C ASN A 367 13.42 -17.45 -8.90
N TYR A 368 14.66 -17.63 -9.36
CA TYR A 368 15.72 -16.61 -9.25
C TYR A 368 15.37 -15.28 -9.92
N ALA A 369 14.68 -15.30 -11.06
CA ALA A 369 14.27 -14.07 -11.73
C ALA A 369 13.19 -13.30 -10.93
N SER A 370 12.22 -14.01 -10.35
CA SER A 370 11.21 -13.41 -9.48
C SER A 370 11.81 -12.91 -8.17
N ILE A 371 12.75 -13.65 -7.54
CA ILE A 371 13.49 -13.20 -6.35
C ILE A 371 14.23 -11.87 -6.65
N SER A 372 14.92 -11.79 -7.78
CA SER A 372 15.61 -10.56 -8.19
C SER A 372 14.64 -9.39 -8.40
N ASN A 373 13.55 -9.61 -9.14
CA ASN A 373 12.59 -8.55 -9.44
C ASN A 373 11.86 -8.07 -8.19
N THR A 374 11.41 -9.00 -7.34
CA THR A 374 10.76 -8.69 -6.05
C THR A 374 11.73 -7.97 -5.10
N GLY A 375 13.01 -8.37 -5.07
CA GLY A 375 14.03 -7.70 -4.27
C GLY A 375 14.23 -6.24 -4.66
N ILE A 376 14.12 -5.91 -5.96
CA ILE A 376 14.14 -4.52 -6.45
C ILE A 376 12.88 -3.79 -6.02
N HIS A 377 11.70 -4.38 -6.22
CA HIS A 377 10.40 -3.78 -5.93
C HIS A 377 10.24 -3.48 -4.44
N GLU A 378 10.49 -4.47 -3.59
CA GLU A 378 10.24 -4.37 -2.16
C GLU A 378 11.38 -3.69 -1.39
N ALA A 379 12.63 -3.81 -1.88
CA ALA A 379 13.79 -3.31 -1.15
C ALA A 379 14.49 -2.16 -1.87
N TYR A 380 15.45 -2.46 -2.76
CA TYR A 380 16.36 -1.46 -3.33
C TYR A 380 16.34 -1.45 -4.87
N PRO A 381 16.06 -0.26 -5.45
CA PRO A 381 15.68 1.02 -4.83
C PRO A 381 14.17 1.21 -4.61
N GLY A 382 13.37 0.14 -4.55
CA GLY A 382 11.92 0.15 -4.46
C GLY A 382 11.36 0.68 -3.14
N HIS A 383 10.36 -0.02 -2.59
CA HIS A 383 9.58 0.44 -1.42
C HIS A 383 10.44 0.77 -0.21
N HIS A 384 11.39 -0.10 0.17
CA HIS A 384 12.18 0.15 1.38
C HIS A 384 13.00 1.43 1.28
N LEU A 385 13.74 1.62 0.19
CA LEU A 385 14.52 2.85 0.01
C LEU A 385 13.59 4.08 -0.06
N GLN A 386 12.49 3.99 -0.78
CA GLN A 386 11.55 5.10 -0.96
C GLN A 386 10.95 5.53 0.39
N LEU A 387 10.43 4.60 1.18
CA LEU A 387 9.75 4.90 2.43
C LEU A 387 10.76 5.30 3.53
N SER A 388 11.94 4.65 3.57
CA SER A 388 13.04 5.05 4.47
C SER A 388 13.56 6.46 4.19
N ALA A 389 13.66 6.85 2.91
CA ALA A 389 14.03 8.21 2.55
C ALA A 389 12.90 9.22 2.90
N ALA A 390 11.65 8.88 2.59
CA ALA A 390 10.49 9.74 2.83
C ALA A 390 10.34 10.11 4.31
N ILE A 391 10.51 9.16 5.24
CA ILE A 391 10.39 9.42 6.68
C ILE A 391 11.52 10.32 7.24
N THR A 392 12.61 10.54 6.49
CA THR A 392 13.64 11.52 6.90
C THR A 392 13.16 12.96 6.73
N ASN A 393 12.16 13.20 5.89
CA ASN A 393 11.59 14.53 5.70
C ASN A 393 11.02 15.06 7.02
N PRO A 394 11.31 16.32 7.41
CA PRO A 394 10.85 16.90 8.68
C PRO A 394 9.36 17.27 8.67
N SER A 395 8.71 17.34 7.50
CA SER A 395 7.30 17.72 7.40
C SER A 395 6.38 16.62 7.91
N LEU A 396 5.56 16.95 8.92
CA LEU A 396 4.49 16.07 9.40
C LEU A 396 3.40 15.83 8.35
N VAL A 397 3.20 16.78 7.44
CA VAL A 397 2.24 16.66 6.34
C VAL A 397 2.70 15.58 5.37
N ARG A 398 3.97 15.61 4.96
CA ARG A 398 4.53 14.64 4.01
C ARG A 398 4.65 13.23 4.59
N LEU A 399 4.76 13.13 5.90
CA LEU A 399 4.68 11.84 6.60
C LEU A 399 3.28 11.23 6.51
N PHE A 400 2.26 12.09 6.51
CA PHE A 400 0.86 11.66 6.42
C PHE A 400 0.38 11.49 4.99
N SER A 401 0.86 12.32 4.06
CA SER A 401 0.50 12.22 2.63
C SER A 401 1.00 10.90 2.05
N PHE A 402 0.10 10.16 1.43
CA PHE A 402 0.43 8.89 0.79
C PHE A 402 -0.28 8.74 -0.56
N SER A 403 0.49 8.85 -1.64
CA SER A 403 0.01 8.57 -2.99
C SER A 403 0.41 7.16 -3.40
N PRO A 404 -0.56 6.25 -3.58
CA PRO A 404 -0.28 4.92 -4.09
C PRO A 404 0.38 4.94 -5.48
N GLU A 405 0.02 5.91 -6.33
CA GLU A 405 0.63 6.08 -7.66
C GLU A 405 2.11 6.41 -7.57
N PHE A 406 2.50 7.14 -6.54
CA PHE A 406 3.91 7.40 -6.31
C PHE A 406 4.60 6.15 -5.75
N ALA A 407 4.08 5.55 -4.68
CA ALA A 407 4.72 4.43 -4.01
C ALA A 407 4.86 3.19 -4.90
N GLU A 408 3.74 2.74 -5.47
CA GLU A 408 3.70 1.56 -6.35
C GLU A 408 4.32 1.86 -7.73
N GLY A 409 4.07 3.05 -8.25
CA GLY A 409 4.65 3.50 -9.51
C GLY A 409 6.16 3.61 -9.44
N TRP A 410 6.71 4.09 -8.31
CA TRP A 410 8.14 4.12 -8.04
C TRP A 410 8.76 2.72 -8.00
N ALA A 411 8.20 1.81 -7.19
CA ALA A 411 8.70 0.45 -7.09
C ALA A 411 8.68 -0.25 -8.47
N PHE A 412 7.60 -0.05 -9.22
CA PHE A 412 7.46 -0.61 -10.56
C PHE A 412 8.37 0.07 -11.62
N TYR A 413 8.67 1.36 -11.47
CA TYR A 413 9.70 2.06 -12.24
C TYR A 413 11.09 1.48 -11.96
N CYS A 414 11.40 1.17 -10.71
CA CYS A 414 12.68 0.62 -10.30
C CYS A 414 12.96 -0.76 -10.90
N GLU A 415 11.96 -1.61 -11.04
CA GLU A 415 12.11 -2.94 -11.65
C GLU A 415 12.76 -2.85 -13.05
N ARG A 416 12.25 -1.95 -13.87
CA ARG A 416 12.75 -1.71 -15.22
C ARG A 416 14.06 -0.92 -15.21
N MET A 417 14.13 0.17 -14.47
CA MET A 417 15.27 1.07 -14.40
C MET A 417 16.54 0.31 -13.99
N MET A 418 16.46 -0.58 -13.01
CA MET A 418 17.62 -1.38 -12.57
C MET A 418 18.16 -2.29 -13.67
N LYS A 419 17.28 -2.91 -14.48
CA LYS A 419 17.70 -3.71 -15.64
C LYS A 419 18.37 -2.83 -16.70
N GLU A 420 17.79 -1.66 -17.00
CA GLU A 420 18.37 -0.68 -17.93
C GLU A 420 19.76 -0.16 -17.48
N GLN A 421 20.05 -0.18 -16.16
CA GLN A 421 21.36 0.16 -15.62
C GLN A 421 22.32 -1.04 -15.55
N GLY A 422 21.89 -2.26 -15.93
CA GLY A 422 22.70 -3.46 -15.99
C GLY A 422 22.62 -4.38 -14.77
N PHE A 423 21.70 -4.13 -13.82
CA PHE A 423 21.50 -5.03 -12.69
C PHE A 423 20.63 -6.23 -13.09
N ASP A 424 21.22 -7.43 -13.03
CA ASP A 424 20.57 -8.68 -13.43
C ASP A 424 19.87 -8.55 -14.81
N ASP A 425 20.55 -7.85 -15.77
CA ASP A 425 20.08 -7.60 -17.13
C ASP A 425 20.22 -8.88 -17.97
N THR A 426 19.24 -9.78 -17.83
CA THR A 426 19.18 -11.05 -18.56
C THR A 426 17.80 -11.26 -19.19
N PRO A 427 17.68 -12.03 -20.28
CA PRO A 427 16.38 -12.30 -20.90
C PRO A 427 15.36 -12.90 -19.92
N THR A 428 15.77 -13.78 -19.00
CA THR A 428 14.87 -14.38 -18.01
C THR A 428 14.33 -13.36 -17.01
N ASN A 429 15.13 -12.36 -16.62
CA ASN A 429 14.66 -11.26 -15.76
C ASN A 429 13.73 -10.32 -16.52
N TRP A 430 14.03 -9.99 -17.78
CA TRP A 430 13.11 -9.21 -18.64
C TRP A 430 11.79 -9.91 -18.88
N TYR A 431 11.78 -11.26 -18.99
CA TYR A 431 10.54 -12.02 -19.05
C TYR A 431 9.62 -11.75 -17.84
N VAL A 432 10.19 -11.72 -16.63
CA VAL A 432 9.43 -11.42 -15.39
C VAL A 432 8.92 -9.98 -15.43
N VAL A 433 9.78 -9.00 -15.73
CA VAL A 433 9.39 -7.58 -15.82
C VAL A 433 8.21 -7.37 -16.78
N HIS A 434 8.24 -8.01 -17.97
CA HIS A 434 7.14 -7.88 -18.93
C HIS A 434 5.89 -8.67 -18.53
N THR A 435 6.04 -9.82 -17.87
CA THR A 435 4.90 -10.59 -17.33
C THR A 435 4.18 -9.81 -16.24
N ASP A 436 4.93 -9.17 -15.35
CA ASP A 436 4.40 -8.31 -14.32
C ASP A 436 3.74 -7.05 -14.91
N ALA A 437 4.29 -6.49 -15.97
CA ALA A 437 3.69 -5.36 -16.69
C ALA A 437 2.36 -5.72 -17.35
N ILE A 438 2.23 -6.92 -17.93
CA ILE A 438 0.95 -7.43 -18.49
C ILE A 438 -0.13 -7.47 -17.41
N TRP A 439 0.19 -8.00 -16.24
CA TRP A 439 -0.77 -8.03 -15.13
C TRP A 439 -1.19 -6.61 -14.70
N ARG A 440 -0.24 -5.70 -14.50
CA ARG A 440 -0.51 -4.32 -14.07
C ARG A 440 -1.24 -3.51 -15.14
N ALA A 441 -0.96 -3.73 -16.42
CA ALA A 441 -1.75 -3.13 -17.52
C ALA A 441 -3.19 -3.67 -17.55
N THR A 442 -3.36 -4.99 -17.33
CA THR A 442 -4.69 -5.61 -17.19
C THR A 442 -5.48 -4.99 -16.04
N ARG A 443 -4.83 -4.69 -14.92
CA ARG A 443 -5.45 -3.97 -13.78
C ARG A 443 -5.98 -2.59 -14.17
N ILE A 444 -5.24 -1.82 -14.97
CA ILE A 444 -5.70 -0.51 -15.46
C ILE A 444 -6.99 -0.66 -16.24
N VAL A 445 -7.01 -1.56 -17.23
CA VAL A 445 -8.18 -1.82 -18.07
C VAL A 445 -9.39 -2.26 -17.24
N LEU A 446 -9.16 -3.18 -16.31
CA LEU A 446 -10.22 -3.71 -15.44
C LEU A 446 -10.76 -2.66 -14.50
N ASP A 447 -9.93 -1.88 -13.84
CA ASP A 447 -10.34 -0.87 -12.86
C ASP A 447 -11.27 0.18 -13.50
N VAL A 448 -10.86 0.71 -14.67
CA VAL A 448 -11.69 1.66 -15.42
C VAL A 448 -13.02 1.03 -15.85
N LYS A 449 -12.98 -0.15 -16.45
CA LYS A 449 -14.20 -0.81 -16.97
C LYS A 449 -15.14 -1.27 -15.86
N LEU A 450 -14.61 -1.84 -14.75
CA LEU A 450 -15.39 -2.29 -13.59
C LEU A 450 -16.13 -1.11 -12.96
N HIS A 451 -15.42 -0.05 -12.58
CA HIS A 451 -16.01 1.05 -11.82
C HIS A 451 -16.85 1.99 -12.68
N ARG A 452 -16.71 1.96 -14.00
CA ARG A 452 -17.61 2.66 -14.93
C ARG A 452 -18.80 1.79 -15.37
N GLY A 453 -18.91 0.54 -14.88
CA GLY A 453 -19.99 -0.39 -15.20
C GLY A 453 -19.97 -0.92 -16.63
N GLN A 454 -18.79 -0.97 -17.25
CA GLN A 454 -18.59 -1.42 -18.64
C GLN A 454 -18.31 -2.92 -18.74
N ILE A 455 -18.00 -3.58 -17.63
CA ILE A 455 -17.72 -5.01 -17.53
C ILE A 455 -18.32 -5.56 -16.24
N GLY A 456 -18.87 -6.78 -16.28
CA GLY A 456 -19.37 -7.48 -15.11
C GLY A 456 -18.26 -8.21 -14.34
N PHE A 457 -18.58 -8.66 -13.12
CA PHE A 457 -17.60 -9.32 -12.23
C PHE A 457 -17.00 -10.60 -12.87
N ASP A 458 -17.83 -11.53 -13.35
CA ASP A 458 -17.36 -12.78 -13.95
C ASP A 458 -16.59 -12.55 -15.25
N GLU A 459 -17.03 -11.60 -16.07
CA GLU A 459 -16.33 -11.21 -17.29
C GLU A 459 -14.95 -10.59 -16.97
N ALA A 460 -14.85 -9.82 -15.91
CA ALA A 460 -13.56 -9.27 -15.44
C ALA A 460 -12.60 -10.37 -14.96
N VAL A 461 -13.12 -11.39 -14.26
CA VAL A 461 -12.34 -12.58 -13.87
C VAL A 461 -11.82 -13.32 -15.10
N ASP A 462 -12.69 -13.58 -16.07
CA ASP A 462 -12.32 -14.27 -17.31
C ASP A 462 -11.31 -13.45 -18.13
N PHE A 463 -11.48 -12.13 -18.18
CA PHE A 463 -10.52 -11.22 -18.82
C PHE A 463 -9.15 -11.27 -18.13
N LEU A 464 -9.11 -11.22 -16.80
CA LEU A 464 -7.85 -11.31 -16.06
C LEU A 464 -7.13 -12.65 -16.36
N ILE A 465 -7.84 -13.77 -16.32
CA ILE A 465 -7.29 -15.09 -16.66
C ILE A 465 -6.73 -15.10 -18.08
N ALA A 466 -7.49 -14.59 -19.05
CA ALA A 466 -7.08 -14.58 -20.46
C ALA A 466 -5.83 -13.76 -20.73
N GLN A 467 -5.62 -12.66 -19.97
CA GLN A 467 -4.45 -11.81 -20.16
C GLN A 467 -3.20 -12.32 -19.41
N THR A 468 -3.38 -12.87 -18.19
CA THR A 468 -2.27 -13.18 -17.28
C THR A 468 -1.95 -14.67 -17.18
N GLY A 469 -2.91 -15.55 -17.50
CA GLY A 469 -2.80 -16.98 -17.23
C GLY A 469 -3.01 -17.37 -15.78
N PHE A 470 -3.58 -16.49 -14.95
CA PHE A 470 -3.86 -16.79 -13.54
C PHE A 470 -4.85 -17.96 -13.42
N GLU A 471 -4.65 -18.78 -12.39
CA GLU A 471 -5.65 -19.75 -11.96
C GLU A 471 -6.92 -19.03 -11.47
N ARG A 472 -8.10 -19.61 -11.77
CA ARG A 472 -9.38 -18.97 -11.46
C ARG A 472 -9.54 -18.52 -9.98
N PRO A 473 -9.11 -19.31 -8.96
CA PRO A 473 -9.19 -18.84 -7.56
C PRO A 473 -8.40 -17.56 -7.29
N ALA A 474 -7.20 -17.44 -7.87
CA ALA A 474 -6.36 -16.24 -7.73
C ALA A 474 -7.00 -15.03 -8.46
N ALA A 475 -7.52 -15.24 -9.67
CA ALA A 475 -8.21 -14.20 -10.42
C ALA A 475 -9.49 -13.71 -9.70
N LEU A 476 -10.26 -14.63 -9.09
CA LEU A 476 -11.42 -14.28 -8.26
C LEU A 476 -11.03 -13.42 -7.05
N ALA A 477 -9.97 -13.78 -6.33
CA ALA A 477 -9.51 -13.01 -5.18
C ALA A 477 -9.06 -11.59 -5.59
N GLU A 478 -8.34 -11.47 -6.71
CA GLU A 478 -7.91 -10.19 -7.25
C GLU A 478 -9.10 -9.31 -7.66
N VAL A 479 -10.05 -9.82 -8.44
CA VAL A 479 -11.20 -9.03 -8.87
C VAL A 479 -12.12 -8.65 -7.71
N LYS A 480 -12.30 -9.53 -6.70
CA LYS A 480 -12.99 -9.18 -5.46
C LYS A 480 -12.37 -7.92 -4.82
N ARG A 481 -11.04 -7.90 -4.66
CA ARG A 481 -10.30 -6.76 -4.10
C ARG A 481 -10.48 -5.49 -4.96
N TYR A 482 -10.47 -5.60 -6.29
CA TYR A 482 -10.63 -4.45 -7.18
C TYR A 482 -11.99 -3.76 -6.98
N THR A 483 -13.05 -4.51 -6.69
CA THR A 483 -14.39 -3.92 -6.50
C THR A 483 -14.50 -2.96 -5.33
N SER A 484 -13.66 -3.10 -4.29
CA SER A 484 -13.70 -2.26 -3.09
C SER A 484 -12.73 -1.06 -3.13
N THR A 485 -11.82 -1.02 -4.12
CA THR A 485 -10.73 -0.05 -4.19
C THR A 485 -10.67 0.67 -5.55
N PRO A 486 -11.72 1.44 -5.92
CA PRO A 486 -11.75 2.15 -7.20
C PRO A 486 -10.53 3.06 -7.36
N THR A 487 -9.96 3.05 -8.57
CA THR A 487 -8.74 3.76 -8.99
C THR A 487 -7.42 3.25 -8.36
N TYR A 488 -7.45 2.38 -7.33
CA TYR A 488 -6.21 1.86 -6.73
C TYR A 488 -5.38 1.02 -7.71
N GLN A 489 -6.04 0.26 -8.60
CA GLN A 489 -5.34 -0.63 -9.54
C GLN A 489 -4.49 0.13 -10.58
N LEU A 490 -4.73 1.43 -10.73
CA LEU A 490 -3.94 2.32 -11.58
C LEU A 490 -2.55 2.60 -11.00
N SER A 491 -2.37 2.46 -9.70
CA SER A 491 -1.19 2.92 -8.94
C SER A 491 0.13 2.37 -9.47
N TYR A 492 0.15 1.15 -9.94
CA TYR A 492 1.36 0.44 -10.39
C TYR A 492 1.92 0.95 -11.72
N LEU A 493 1.34 0.46 -12.81
CA LEU A 493 1.87 0.74 -14.16
C LEU A 493 1.53 2.15 -14.64
N TYR A 494 0.35 2.66 -14.30
CA TYR A 494 0.03 4.06 -14.62
C TYR A 494 0.83 5.03 -13.76
N GLY A 495 1.07 4.71 -12.48
CA GLY A 495 1.99 5.47 -11.62
C GLY A 495 3.41 5.52 -12.19
N ARG A 496 3.94 4.38 -12.67
CA ARG A 496 5.21 4.36 -13.41
C ARG A 496 5.17 5.30 -14.62
N HIS A 497 4.11 5.26 -15.40
CA HIS A 497 3.93 6.15 -16.55
C HIS A 497 4.01 7.64 -16.17
N MET A 498 3.37 8.03 -15.07
CA MET A 498 3.44 9.41 -14.57
C MET A 498 4.86 9.80 -14.16
N ILE A 499 5.58 8.90 -13.48
CA ILE A 499 6.99 9.12 -13.08
C ILE A 499 7.90 9.21 -14.31
N GLU A 500 7.73 8.34 -15.30
CA GLU A 500 8.50 8.37 -16.56
C GLU A 500 8.24 9.65 -17.36
N ARG A 501 6.98 10.13 -17.40
CA ARG A 501 6.64 11.45 -17.99
C ARG A 501 7.36 12.58 -17.27
N LEU A 502 7.28 12.64 -15.94
CA LEU A 502 7.97 13.65 -15.14
C LEU A 502 9.49 13.60 -15.38
N LYS A 503 10.08 12.39 -15.43
CA LYS A 503 11.50 12.22 -15.79
C LYS A 503 11.81 12.84 -17.15
N GLY A 504 10.98 12.59 -18.17
CA GLY A 504 11.13 13.17 -19.49
C GLY A 504 11.11 14.70 -19.49
N GLU A 505 10.20 15.31 -18.72
CA GLU A 505 10.11 16.76 -18.53
C GLU A 505 11.39 17.32 -17.87
N VAL A 506 11.91 16.65 -16.82
CA VAL A 506 13.13 17.06 -16.13
C VAL A 506 14.36 16.89 -17.03
N VAL A 507 14.44 15.79 -17.78
CA VAL A 507 15.50 15.58 -18.81
C VAL A 507 15.51 16.70 -19.85
N ALA A 508 14.32 17.07 -20.36
CA ALA A 508 14.20 18.14 -21.35
C ALA A 508 14.65 19.51 -20.80
N ARG A 509 14.42 19.78 -19.51
CA ARG A 509 14.82 21.04 -18.84
C ARG A 509 16.32 21.09 -18.50
N MET A 510 16.88 19.96 -18.05
CA MET A 510 18.29 19.90 -17.64
C MET A 510 19.26 19.68 -18.80
N GLY A 511 18.79 19.06 -19.89
CA GLY A 511 19.65 18.68 -21.00
C GLY A 511 20.85 17.82 -20.55
N PRO A 512 22.08 18.17 -20.99
CA PRO A 512 23.28 17.38 -20.63
C PRO A 512 23.62 17.36 -19.13
N ALA A 513 23.03 18.22 -18.31
CA ALA A 513 23.25 18.24 -16.85
C ALA A 513 22.38 17.22 -16.10
N PHE A 514 21.46 16.55 -16.78
CA PHE A 514 20.60 15.55 -16.16
C PHE A 514 21.43 14.37 -15.61
N ASN A 515 21.10 13.93 -14.39
CA ASN A 515 21.54 12.65 -13.85
C ASN A 515 20.43 11.98 -13.05
N LEU A 516 20.44 10.67 -12.99
CA LEU A 516 19.40 9.87 -12.33
C LEU A 516 19.33 10.13 -10.84
N LYS A 517 20.47 10.27 -10.17
CA LYS A 517 20.51 10.51 -8.72
C LYS A 517 19.79 11.79 -8.34
N PHE A 518 20.03 12.89 -9.06
CA PHE A 518 19.32 14.15 -8.81
C PHE A 518 17.80 13.96 -8.92
N PHE A 519 17.37 13.24 -9.96
CA PHE A 519 15.95 12.97 -10.17
C PHE A 519 15.39 12.10 -9.04
N HIS A 520 16.05 11.00 -8.73
CA HIS A 520 15.61 10.06 -7.70
C HIS A 520 15.62 10.69 -6.30
N ASP A 521 16.70 11.33 -5.89
CA ASP A 521 16.79 11.97 -4.57
C ASP A 521 15.75 13.07 -4.38
N THR A 522 15.43 13.82 -5.45
CA THR A 522 14.38 14.84 -5.37
C THR A 522 13.02 14.22 -5.09
N LEU A 523 12.70 13.08 -5.70
CA LEU A 523 11.46 12.35 -5.45
C LEU A 523 11.45 11.69 -4.07
N LEU A 524 12.47 10.90 -3.76
CA LEU A 524 12.52 10.07 -2.55
C LEU A 524 12.47 10.89 -1.26
N TYR A 525 13.29 11.94 -1.19
CA TYR A 525 13.36 12.82 -0.01
C TYR A 525 12.26 13.89 0.01
N GLY A 526 11.46 13.98 -1.05
CA GLY A 526 10.28 14.84 -1.13
C GLY A 526 9.10 14.33 -0.29
N GLY A 527 9.01 13.03 -0.06
CA GLY A 527 7.87 12.36 0.57
C GLY A 527 6.98 11.65 -0.45
N THR A 528 6.02 10.85 0.04
CA THR A 528 5.14 10.01 -0.79
C THR A 528 3.89 10.77 -1.25
N MET A 529 4.09 11.83 -2.04
CA MET A 529 3.01 12.69 -2.53
C MET A 529 2.58 12.36 -3.97
N PRO A 530 1.43 12.83 -4.46
CA PRO A 530 1.07 12.69 -5.87
C PRO A 530 2.17 13.22 -6.80
N VAL A 531 2.37 12.56 -7.95
CA VAL A 531 3.45 12.91 -8.91
C VAL A 531 3.31 14.35 -9.42
N SER A 532 2.08 14.86 -9.58
CA SER A 532 1.79 16.25 -9.94
C SER A 532 2.36 17.25 -8.92
N TYR A 533 2.27 16.94 -7.62
CA TYR A 533 2.86 17.75 -6.54
C TYR A 533 4.38 17.59 -6.48
N ALA A 534 4.91 16.40 -6.72
CA ALA A 534 6.35 16.17 -6.77
C ALA A 534 7.03 16.99 -7.90
N ARG A 535 6.33 17.29 -8.99
CA ARG A 535 6.80 18.21 -10.06
C ARG A 535 7.23 19.57 -9.50
N ARG A 536 6.51 20.10 -8.49
CA ARG A 536 6.81 21.38 -7.85
C ARG A 536 8.16 21.41 -7.12
N LEU A 537 8.66 20.24 -6.67
CA LEU A 537 10.00 20.13 -6.07
C LEU A 537 11.09 20.44 -7.10
N PHE A 538 10.89 20.03 -8.36
CA PHE A 538 11.80 20.36 -9.46
C PHE A 538 11.66 21.82 -9.87
N ASP A 539 10.43 22.37 -9.93
CA ASP A 539 10.20 23.77 -10.27
C ASP A 539 10.91 24.71 -9.30
N ALA A 540 10.87 24.41 -8.00
CA ALA A 540 11.59 25.20 -6.99
C ALA A 540 13.11 25.17 -7.18
N ARG A 541 13.68 24.06 -7.68
CA ARG A 541 15.13 23.91 -7.93
C ARG A 541 15.60 24.55 -9.25
N PHE A 542 14.66 24.77 -10.20
CA PHE A 542 14.95 25.40 -11.48
C PHE A 542 14.61 26.89 -11.52
N SER A 543 14.11 27.47 -10.43
CA SER A 543 13.86 28.92 -10.35
C SER A 543 15.16 29.71 -10.41
N PRO A 544 15.20 30.84 -11.17
CA PRO A 544 16.42 31.63 -11.34
C PRO A 544 16.96 32.28 -10.06
N ASP A 545 16.18 32.25 -8.98
CA ASP A 545 16.52 32.88 -7.68
C ASP A 545 17.13 31.91 -6.66
N THR A 546 17.45 30.67 -7.05
CA THR A 546 18.19 29.67 -6.27
C THR A 546 19.56 29.39 -6.91
#